data_fc7afbfde5c133c91e701fef36bbf5f7
#
_entry.id   fc7afbfde5c133c91e701fef36bbf5f7
#
_cell.length_a   1.000
_cell.length_b   1.000
_cell.length_c   1.000
_cell.angle_alpha   90.00
_cell.angle_beta   90.00
_cell.angle_gamma   90.00
#
_symmetry.space_group_name_H-M   'P 1'
#
loop_
_entity.id
_entity.type
_entity.pdbx_description
1 polymer ?
#
loop_
_entity_poly.entity_id
_entity_poly.type
_entity_poly.pdbx_seq_one_letter_code
_entity_poly.pdbx_strand_id
1 'polypeptide(L)' 'MAEKRFLTAADVSQIMECSTSRAYTIIRQLNGEMIEKGYIVNRGRINAKYFFERFYDGAEVAVDGK' A
#
# COMPACT_ATOMS: atom_id res chain seq x y z
N MET A 1 -17.96 -4.51 10.38
CA MET A 1 -17.28 -4.90 9.97
C MET A 1 -16.10 -4.45 10.06
N ALA A 2 -15.39 -4.94 10.17
CA ALA A 2 -14.19 -4.43 10.54
C ALA A 2 -13.35 -4.23 9.39
N GLU A 3 -12.92 -3.06 9.27
CA GLU A 3 -11.99 -2.79 8.24
C GLU A 3 -10.63 -2.99 8.78
N LYS A 4 -9.73 -3.45 7.93
CA LYS A 4 -8.36 -3.64 8.33
C LYS A 4 -7.66 -2.31 8.41
N ARG A 5 -6.91 -2.11 9.49
CA ARG A 5 -6.09 -0.93 9.59
C ARG A 5 -4.80 -1.10 8.84
N PHE A 6 -4.33 -2.32 8.75
CA PHE A 6 -3.07 -2.62 8.07
C PHE A 6 -3.31 -3.70 7.05
N LEU A 7 -2.61 -3.61 5.96
CA LEU A 7 -2.69 -4.60 4.90
C LEU A 7 -1.42 -5.41 4.89
N THR A 8 -1.58 -6.71 4.68
CA THR A 8 -0.44 -7.60 4.54
C THR A 8 -0.07 -7.71 3.08
N ALA A 9 1.04 -8.40 2.81
CA ALA A 9 1.42 -8.62 1.42
C ALA A 9 0.34 -9.38 0.67
N ALA A 10 -0.31 -10.34 1.34
CA ALA A 10 -1.38 -11.07 0.69
C ALA A 10 -2.53 -10.14 0.31
N ASP A 11 -2.86 -9.23 1.20
CA ASP A 11 -3.92 -8.27 0.92
C ASP A 11 -3.56 -7.40 -0.27
N VAL A 12 -2.35 -6.87 -0.26
CA VAL A 12 -1.91 -5.98 -1.31
C VAL A 12 -1.84 -6.71 -2.64
N SER A 13 -1.37 -7.97 -2.61
CA SER A 13 -1.28 -8.72 -3.85
C SER A 13 -2.66 -8.93 -4.47
N GLN A 14 -3.67 -9.13 -3.64
CA GLN A 14 -5.02 -9.29 -4.16
C GLN A 14 -5.57 -7.98 -4.69
N ILE A 15 -5.34 -6.91 -3.96
CA ILE A 15 -5.84 -5.61 -4.38
C ILE A 15 -5.20 -5.15 -5.67
N MET A 16 -3.89 -5.34 -5.76
CA MET A 16 -3.14 -4.88 -6.92
C MET A 16 -3.05 -5.94 -8.02
N GLU A 17 -3.58 -7.13 -7.74
CA GLU A 17 -3.53 -8.23 -8.69
C GLU A 17 -2.09 -8.50 -9.12
N CYS A 18 -1.23 -8.65 -8.15
CA CYS A 18 0.17 -8.91 -8.43
C CYS A 18 0.66 -10.01 -7.53
N SER A 19 1.92 -10.40 -7.71
CA SER A 19 2.49 -11.45 -6.88
C SER A 19 2.75 -10.91 -5.48
N THR A 20 2.90 -11.84 -4.52
CA THR A 20 3.21 -11.41 -3.17
C THR A 20 4.60 -10.79 -3.10
N SER A 21 5.51 -11.24 -3.94
CA SER A 21 6.84 -10.64 -3.97
C SER A 21 6.75 -9.17 -4.32
N ARG A 22 5.95 -8.87 -5.32
CA ARG A 22 5.78 -7.48 -5.70
C ARG A 22 5.06 -6.72 -4.61
N ALA A 23 4.10 -7.36 -3.97
CA ALA A 23 3.38 -6.71 -2.88
C ALA A 23 4.33 -6.33 -1.75
N TYR A 24 5.27 -7.19 -1.43
CA TYR A 24 6.25 -6.86 -0.41
C TYR A 24 7.09 -5.66 -0.80
N THR A 25 7.46 -5.58 -2.08
CA THR A 25 8.22 -4.46 -2.56
C THR A 25 7.43 -3.16 -2.41
N ILE A 26 6.16 -3.21 -2.76
CA ILE A 26 5.29 -2.06 -2.64
C ILE A 26 5.18 -1.62 -1.17
N ILE A 27 4.96 -2.58 -0.30
CA ILE A 27 4.82 -2.28 1.12
C ILE A 27 6.10 -1.64 1.66
N ARG A 28 7.24 -2.18 1.27
CA ARG A 28 8.51 -1.66 1.75
C ARG A 28 8.70 -0.22 1.29
N GLN A 29 8.35 0.04 0.05
CA GLN A 29 8.49 1.38 -0.49
C GLN A 29 7.59 2.37 0.24
N LEU A 30 6.34 1.99 0.46
CA LEU A 30 5.41 2.88 1.13
C LEU A 30 5.79 3.10 2.59
N ASN A 31 6.27 2.05 3.24
CA ASN A 31 6.71 2.20 4.62
C ASN A 31 7.90 3.15 4.69
N GLY A 32 8.77 3.09 3.70
CA GLY A 32 9.88 4.04 3.65
C GLY A 32 9.41 5.47 3.58
N GLU A 33 8.36 5.71 2.80
CA GLU A 33 7.79 7.03 2.70
C GLU A 33 7.21 7.48 4.05
N MET A 34 6.54 6.56 4.74
CA MET A 34 5.94 6.91 6.01
C MET A 34 7.00 7.20 7.07
N ILE A 35 8.07 6.45 7.04
CA ILE A 35 9.16 6.70 7.97
C ILE A 35 9.73 8.09 7.76
N GLU A 36 9.88 8.48 6.51
CA GLU A 36 10.39 9.81 6.22
C GLU A 36 9.47 10.90 6.73
N LYS A 37 8.19 10.58 6.80
CA LYS A 37 7.23 11.54 7.32
C LYS A 37 7.11 11.49 8.83
N GLY A 38 7.88 10.63 9.48
CA GLY A 38 7.88 10.56 10.93
C GLY A 38 6.95 9.55 11.52
N TYR A 39 6.38 8.68 10.70
CA TYR A 39 5.46 7.68 11.22
C TYR A 39 6.20 6.41 11.58
N ILE A 40 5.59 5.65 12.49
CA ILE A 40 6.11 4.35 12.86
C ILE A 40 5.39 3.32 12.00
N VAL A 41 6.15 2.40 11.44
CA VAL A 41 5.58 1.40 10.55
C VAL A 41 5.85 0.01 11.08
N ASN A 42 5.07 -0.95 10.57
CA ASN A 42 5.27 -2.35 10.88
C ASN A 42 5.85 -3.05 9.68
N ARG A 43 6.83 -3.89 9.93
CA ARG A 43 7.46 -4.60 8.85
C ARG A 43 6.45 -5.55 8.20
N GLY A 44 6.41 -5.55 6.89
CA GLY A 44 5.54 -6.46 6.16
C GLY A 44 4.10 -6.05 6.13
N ARG A 45 3.78 -4.88 6.67
CA ARG A 45 2.42 -4.39 6.65
C ARG A 45 2.42 -2.92 6.30
N ILE A 46 1.34 -2.46 5.72
CA ILE A 46 1.23 -1.06 5.34
C ILE A 46 -0.08 -0.53 5.87
N ASN A 47 -0.07 0.69 6.32
CA ASN A 47 -1.28 1.35 6.78
C ASN A 47 -2.27 1.39 5.62
N ALA A 48 -3.46 0.88 5.86
CA ALA A 48 -4.45 0.75 4.79
C ALA A 48 -4.84 2.10 4.23
N LYS A 49 -5.03 3.07 5.11
CA LYS A 49 -5.43 4.39 4.66
C LYS A 49 -4.37 5.01 3.77
N TYR A 50 -3.11 4.90 4.19
CA TYR A 50 -2.03 5.46 3.39
C TYR A 50 -1.92 4.74 2.05
N PHE A 51 -2.07 3.41 2.08
CA PHE A 51 -1.99 2.62 0.86
C PHE A 51 -3.05 3.10 -0.15
N PHE A 52 -4.28 3.24 0.32
CA PHE A 52 -5.34 3.63 -0.59
C PHE A 52 -5.19 5.07 -1.05
N GLU A 53 -4.68 5.93 -0.20
CA GLU A 53 -4.44 7.29 -0.62
C GLU A 53 -3.42 7.35 -1.74
N ARG A 54 -2.36 6.56 -1.59
CA ARG A 54 -1.31 6.59 -2.58
C ARG A 54 -1.71 5.94 -3.88
N PHE A 55 -2.36 4.77 -3.78
CA PHE A 55 -2.63 4.02 -5.00
C PHE A 55 -3.99 4.28 -5.60
N TYR A 56 -4.95 4.60 -4.77
CA TYR A 56 -6.26 4.90 -5.32
C TYR A 56 -6.17 6.17 -6.17
N ASP A 57 -5.58 7.20 -5.61
CA ASP A 57 -5.43 8.44 -6.35
C ASP A 57 -4.54 8.24 -7.54
N GLY A 58 -3.47 7.50 -7.35
CA GLY A 58 -2.56 7.24 -8.44
C GLY A 58 -3.22 6.46 -9.56
N ALA A 59 -4.03 5.51 -9.18
CA ALA A 59 -4.71 4.70 -10.19
C ALA A 59 -5.67 5.55 -11.00
N GLU A 60 -6.37 6.42 -10.32
CA GLU A 60 -7.28 7.29 -11.03
C GLU A 60 -6.55 8.19 -11.98
N VAL A 61 -5.49 8.77 -11.50
CA VAL A 61 -4.73 9.65 -12.35
C VAL A 61 -4.16 8.89 -13.53
N ALA A 62 -3.65 7.72 -13.28
CA ALA A 62 -3.07 6.92 -14.34
C ALA A 62 -4.11 6.58 -15.38
N VAL A 63 -5.28 6.23 -14.93
CA VAL A 63 -6.34 5.86 -15.85
C VAL A 63 -6.73 7.05 -16.70
N ASP A 64 -6.90 8.16 -16.03
CA ASP A 64 -7.28 9.33 -16.77
C ASP A 64 -6.15 9.82 -17.62
N GLY A 65 -5.00 9.72 -17.07
CA GLY A 65 -3.88 10.23 -17.77
C GLY A 65 -3.56 9.48 -18.99
N LYS A 66 -4.12 8.49 -19.01
CA LYS A 66 -3.77 7.81 -20.00
C LYS A 66 -4.31 7.79 -20.92
#